data_e7a704727c57f113535b96d0b3543e02
#
_entry.id   e7a704727c57f113535b96d0b3543e02
#
_cell.length_a   1.000
_cell.length_b   1.000
_cell.length_c   1.000
_cell.angle_alpha   90.00
_cell.angle_beta   90.00
_cell.angle_gamma   90.00
#
_symmetry.space_group_name_H-M   'P 1'
#
loop_
_entity.id
_entity.type
_entity.pdbx_description
1 polymer ?
#
loop_
_entity_poly.entity_id
_entity_poly.type
_entity_poly.pdbx_seq_one_letter_code
_entity_poly.pdbx_strand_id
1 'polypeptide(L)'
;MIYFDNAATGGFKPTKSYEAAINAFKNLNANPGRSGHRLSIAASAALYQARKSVAAFFNASSPERVVFSPSCTYALNAAIFGLYKKGTRVITTVTEHNSTLRPLYELKRLGLIDLTIVPPESSAICASDIEKALDDDVCLVCVNAVSNVTGAENDIEGIGKLLQNTKALFLVDGAQAAGHKPIDVENAHIDALCVPSHKGLLGIAGAGALILSSKAQIRPTVFGGTGFDTFSHSMPENLPESLEAGTVNLPAVLSMKAGVDYLIGNVKYVSNQLKNLTDYFIGELSLRPFIKLYSI
;
A
#
# COMPACT_ATOMS: atom_id res chain seq x y z
N MET A 1 27.24 -10.26 8.74
CA MET A 1 26.52 -9.14 9.43
C MET A 1 25.13 -9.65 9.77
N ILE A 2 24.70 -9.48 11.01
CA ILE A 2 23.30 -9.76 11.41
C ILE A 2 22.51 -8.48 11.22
N TYR A 3 21.37 -8.55 10.48
CA TYR A 3 20.54 -7.39 10.16
C TYR A 3 19.16 -7.55 10.80
N PHE A 4 18.83 -6.68 11.75
CA PHE A 4 17.57 -6.71 12.50
C PHE A 4 16.57 -5.59 12.10
N ASP A 5 16.89 -4.78 11.10
CA ASP A 5 16.05 -3.64 10.70
C ASP A 5 15.19 -3.93 9.47
N ASN A 6 14.70 -5.17 9.33
CA ASN A 6 13.86 -5.57 8.17
C ASN A 6 12.52 -4.82 8.09
N ALA A 7 12.02 -4.28 9.21
CA ALA A 7 10.80 -3.47 9.22
C ALA A 7 10.98 -2.11 8.53
N ALA A 8 12.21 -1.56 8.53
CA ALA A 8 12.53 -0.34 7.79
C ALA A 8 12.69 -0.63 6.30
N THR A 9 13.46 -1.66 5.95
CA THR A 9 13.61 -2.17 4.56
C THR A 9 14.04 -3.64 4.60
N GLY A 10 13.42 -4.49 3.79
CA GLY A 10 13.79 -5.91 3.74
C GLY A 10 15.26 -6.11 3.33
N GLY A 11 16.05 -6.74 4.18
CA GLY A 11 17.46 -7.05 3.89
C GLY A 11 17.61 -8.19 2.88
N PHE A 12 16.72 -9.16 2.91
CA PHE A 12 16.65 -10.23 1.93
C PHE A 12 15.79 -9.84 0.73
N LYS A 13 16.29 -10.12 -0.46
CA LYS A 13 15.51 -10.08 -1.70
C LYS A 13 15.91 -11.26 -2.58
N PRO A 14 14.94 -11.94 -3.22
CA PRO A 14 15.26 -12.98 -4.18
C PRO A 14 16.21 -12.46 -5.28
N THR A 15 17.13 -13.29 -5.74
CA THR A 15 18.05 -12.94 -6.83
C THR A 15 17.33 -12.39 -8.06
N LYS A 16 16.16 -12.96 -8.38
CA LYS A 16 15.29 -12.50 -9.47
C LYS A 16 14.83 -11.05 -9.33
N SER A 17 14.70 -10.52 -8.09
CA SER A 17 14.34 -9.11 -7.88
C SER A 17 15.43 -8.16 -8.32
N TYR A 18 16.71 -8.51 -8.10
CA TYR A 18 17.86 -7.75 -8.60
C TYR A 18 18.02 -7.91 -10.11
N GLU A 19 17.93 -9.14 -10.60
CA GLU A 19 18.04 -9.44 -12.04
C GLU A 19 16.98 -8.71 -12.87
N ALA A 20 15.73 -8.62 -12.38
CA ALA A 20 14.66 -7.90 -13.04
C ALA A 20 14.97 -6.40 -13.15
N ALA A 21 15.50 -5.78 -12.08
CA ALA A 21 15.91 -4.38 -12.11
C ALA A 21 17.06 -4.15 -13.09
N ILE A 22 18.10 -4.98 -13.04
CA ILE A 22 19.27 -4.89 -13.93
C ILE A 22 18.85 -5.09 -15.39
N ASN A 23 17.99 -6.08 -15.65
CA ASN A 23 17.46 -6.32 -17.00
C ASN A 23 16.67 -5.12 -17.53
N ALA A 24 15.85 -4.47 -16.68
CA ALA A 24 15.13 -3.27 -17.07
C ALA A 24 16.08 -2.15 -17.49
N PHE A 25 17.14 -1.89 -16.74
CA PHE A 25 18.15 -0.89 -17.08
C PHE A 25 18.89 -1.20 -18.39
N LYS A 26 19.23 -2.47 -18.63
CA LYS A 26 20.04 -2.86 -19.80
C LYS A 26 19.21 -3.00 -21.07
N ASN A 27 18.02 -3.58 -20.98
CA ASN A 27 17.27 -4.10 -22.12
C ASN A 27 15.90 -3.49 -22.34
N LEU A 28 15.36 -2.74 -21.34
CA LEU A 28 14.05 -2.09 -21.42
C LEU A 28 14.18 -0.58 -21.15
N ASN A 29 15.30 0.02 -21.53
CA ASN A 29 15.58 1.45 -21.29
C ASN A 29 14.81 2.34 -22.27
N ALA A 30 13.48 2.31 -22.17
CA ALA A 30 12.57 3.17 -22.91
C ALA A 30 11.36 3.55 -22.03
N ASN A 31 10.76 4.70 -22.32
CA ASN A 31 9.60 5.16 -21.57
C ASN A 31 8.35 4.37 -21.99
N PRO A 32 7.70 3.63 -21.06
CA PRO A 32 6.46 2.94 -21.36
C PRO A 32 5.36 3.90 -21.84
N GLY A 33 4.60 3.49 -22.85
CA GLY A 33 3.41 4.23 -23.33
C GLY A 33 3.66 5.51 -24.10
N ARG A 34 4.92 5.92 -24.32
CA ARG A 34 5.23 7.22 -24.97
C ARG A 34 5.62 7.14 -26.43
N SER A 35 5.78 5.96 -27.02
CA SER A 35 6.22 5.78 -28.41
C SER A 35 5.79 4.44 -28.96
N GLY A 36 5.67 4.36 -30.30
CA GLY A 36 5.36 3.12 -31.02
C GLY A 36 6.56 2.25 -31.39
N HIS A 37 7.78 2.60 -30.96
CA HIS A 37 8.96 1.80 -31.30
C HIS A 37 9.10 0.56 -30.39
N ARG A 38 9.80 -0.45 -30.89
CA ARG A 38 9.92 -1.79 -30.28
C ARG A 38 10.26 -1.78 -28.77
N LEU A 39 11.19 -0.94 -28.34
CA LEU A 39 11.61 -0.89 -26.92
C LEU A 39 10.50 -0.30 -26.02
N SER A 40 9.80 0.75 -26.48
CA SER A 40 8.69 1.33 -25.73
C SER A 40 7.53 0.35 -25.58
N ILE A 41 7.20 -0.39 -26.65
CA ILE A 41 6.18 -1.45 -26.61
C ILE A 41 6.59 -2.56 -25.63
N ALA A 42 7.85 -3.00 -25.67
CA ALA A 42 8.36 -4.02 -24.73
C ALA A 42 8.32 -3.53 -23.27
N ALA A 43 8.69 -2.27 -23.01
CA ALA A 43 8.63 -1.66 -21.69
C ALA A 43 7.17 -1.57 -21.17
N SER A 44 6.22 -1.17 -22.05
CA SER A 44 4.80 -1.13 -21.73
C SER A 44 4.23 -2.50 -21.40
N ALA A 45 4.58 -3.51 -22.19
CA ALA A 45 4.17 -4.89 -21.94
C ALA A 45 4.71 -5.40 -20.59
N ALA A 46 5.98 -5.12 -20.26
CA ALA A 46 6.58 -5.49 -18.99
C ALA A 46 5.89 -4.80 -17.80
N LEU A 47 5.59 -3.49 -17.92
CA LEU A 47 4.86 -2.73 -16.91
C LEU A 47 3.45 -3.31 -16.70
N TYR A 48 2.73 -3.64 -17.77
CA TYR A 48 1.40 -4.25 -17.68
C TYR A 48 1.44 -5.63 -17.02
N GLN A 49 2.46 -6.46 -17.32
CA GLN A 49 2.65 -7.73 -16.61
C GLN A 49 2.92 -7.55 -15.11
N ALA A 50 3.61 -6.47 -14.72
CA ALA A 50 3.81 -6.14 -13.32
C ALA A 50 2.47 -5.80 -12.63
N ARG A 51 1.59 -5.02 -13.30
CA ARG A 51 0.23 -4.74 -12.78
C ARG A 51 -0.57 -6.02 -12.60
N LYS A 52 -0.54 -6.93 -13.59
CA LYS A 52 -1.24 -8.22 -13.49
C LYS A 52 -0.77 -9.05 -12.30
N SER A 53 0.55 -9.13 -12.05
CA SER A 53 1.08 -9.88 -10.90
C SER A 53 0.65 -9.26 -9.58
N VAL A 54 0.71 -7.93 -9.43
CA VAL A 54 0.29 -7.23 -8.21
C VAL A 54 -1.22 -7.35 -8.01
N ALA A 55 -2.02 -7.17 -9.06
CA ALA A 55 -3.47 -7.33 -9.00
C ALA A 55 -3.87 -8.75 -8.54
N ALA A 56 -3.25 -9.77 -9.12
CA ALA A 56 -3.51 -11.16 -8.75
C ALA A 56 -3.09 -11.48 -7.29
N PHE A 57 -1.97 -10.90 -6.83
CA PHE A 57 -1.46 -11.13 -5.48
C PHE A 57 -2.37 -10.54 -4.39
N PHE A 58 -3.00 -9.40 -4.65
CA PHE A 58 -3.90 -8.72 -3.72
C PHE A 58 -5.39 -8.94 -4.03
N ASN A 59 -5.72 -9.81 -5.00
CA ASN A 59 -7.08 -10.04 -5.48
C ASN A 59 -7.81 -8.73 -5.88
N ALA A 60 -7.13 -7.87 -6.64
CA ALA A 60 -7.75 -6.68 -7.19
C ALA A 60 -8.64 -7.03 -8.39
N SER A 61 -9.73 -6.30 -8.59
CA SER A 61 -10.75 -6.55 -9.63
C SER A 61 -10.18 -6.47 -11.06
N SER A 62 -9.15 -5.66 -11.29
CA SER A 62 -8.44 -5.61 -12.58
C SER A 62 -7.03 -5.03 -12.44
N PRO A 63 -6.12 -5.30 -13.42
CA PRO A 63 -4.78 -4.72 -13.44
C PRO A 63 -4.78 -3.19 -13.49
N GLU A 64 -5.75 -2.57 -14.14
CA GLU A 64 -5.87 -1.11 -14.28
C GLU A 64 -6.10 -0.42 -12.92
N ARG A 65 -6.59 -1.18 -11.93
CA ARG A 65 -6.79 -0.70 -10.55
C ARG A 65 -5.50 -0.69 -9.72
N VAL A 66 -4.38 -1.12 -10.28
CA VAL A 66 -3.06 -1.03 -9.66
C VAL A 66 -2.33 0.18 -10.22
N VAL A 67 -2.06 1.17 -9.39
CA VAL A 67 -1.35 2.41 -9.74
C VAL A 67 0.04 2.35 -9.10
N PHE A 68 1.10 2.46 -9.90
CA PHE A 68 2.45 2.52 -9.37
C PHE A 68 2.83 3.92 -8.91
N SER A 69 3.59 3.99 -7.84
CA SER A 69 4.06 5.23 -7.24
C SER A 69 5.54 5.13 -6.86
N PRO A 70 6.24 6.23 -6.61
CA PRO A 70 7.64 6.20 -6.18
C PRO A 70 7.86 5.56 -4.81
N SER A 71 6.84 5.53 -3.95
CA SER A 71 6.87 4.90 -2.62
C SER A 71 5.46 4.74 -2.04
N CYS A 72 5.32 3.96 -0.95
CA CYS A 72 4.07 3.87 -0.19
C CYS A 72 3.60 5.24 0.33
N THR A 73 4.52 6.12 0.74
CA THR A 73 4.18 7.48 1.16
C THR A 73 3.47 8.26 0.06
N TYR A 74 3.96 8.18 -1.18
CA TYR A 74 3.28 8.80 -2.33
C TYR A 74 1.91 8.16 -2.61
N ALA A 75 1.81 6.83 -2.52
CA ALA A 75 0.53 6.12 -2.66
C ALA A 75 -0.49 6.57 -1.62
N LEU A 76 -0.09 6.67 -0.33
CA LEU A 76 -0.95 7.14 0.77
C LEU A 76 -1.37 8.61 0.57
N ASN A 77 -0.46 9.49 0.16
CA ASN A 77 -0.82 10.87 -0.17
C ASN A 77 -1.81 10.92 -1.34
N ALA A 78 -1.57 10.19 -2.43
CA ALA A 78 -2.49 10.13 -3.56
C ALA A 78 -3.87 9.64 -3.11
N ALA A 79 -3.94 8.58 -2.29
CA ALA A 79 -5.19 8.06 -1.76
C ALA A 79 -5.90 9.07 -0.86
N ILE A 80 -5.22 9.62 0.15
CA ILE A 80 -5.83 10.54 1.12
C ILE A 80 -6.32 11.82 0.43
N PHE A 81 -5.46 12.50 -0.34
CA PHE A 81 -5.83 13.74 -1.04
C PHE A 81 -6.79 13.52 -2.22
N GLY A 82 -6.81 12.30 -2.78
CA GLY A 82 -7.70 11.95 -3.89
C GLY A 82 -9.09 11.48 -3.45
N LEU A 83 -9.22 10.88 -2.26
CA LEU A 83 -10.47 10.26 -1.79
C LEU A 83 -11.26 11.12 -0.81
N TYR A 84 -10.62 12.04 -0.05
CA TYR A 84 -11.35 12.85 0.93
C TYR A 84 -12.44 13.71 0.28
N LYS A 85 -13.48 14.00 1.03
CA LYS A 85 -14.54 14.94 0.65
C LYS A 85 -14.48 16.15 1.58
N LYS A 86 -14.51 17.35 1.01
CA LYS A 86 -14.49 18.61 1.79
C LYS A 86 -15.72 18.71 2.69
N GLY A 87 -15.49 19.07 3.96
CA GLY A 87 -16.54 19.28 4.94
C GLY A 87 -17.08 17.99 5.57
N THR A 88 -16.39 16.86 5.37
CA THR A 88 -16.75 15.56 5.97
C THR A 88 -15.71 15.14 7.01
N ARG A 89 -16.02 14.05 7.73
CA ARG A 89 -15.13 13.47 8.72
C ARG A 89 -14.26 12.36 8.13
N VAL A 90 -13.05 12.26 8.65
CA VAL A 90 -12.13 11.15 8.41
C VAL A 90 -11.79 10.51 9.76
N ILE A 91 -11.85 9.18 9.82
CA ILE A 91 -11.40 8.41 10.98
C ILE A 91 -10.03 7.82 10.67
N THR A 92 -9.14 7.90 11.64
CA THR A 92 -7.85 7.20 11.63
C THR A 92 -7.49 6.72 13.03
N THR A 93 -6.32 6.10 13.22
CA THR A 93 -5.95 5.51 14.51
C THR A 93 -4.68 6.13 15.08
N VAL A 94 -4.45 5.93 16.38
CA VAL A 94 -3.21 6.38 17.04
C VAL A 94 -1.99 5.58 16.62
N THR A 95 -2.18 4.41 15.99
CA THR A 95 -1.10 3.48 15.61
C THR A 95 -0.56 3.72 14.20
N GLU A 96 -1.08 4.76 13.52
CA GLU A 96 -0.71 5.05 12.14
C GLU A 96 0.73 5.57 11.98
N HIS A 97 1.30 5.24 10.83
CA HIS A 97 2.56 5.84 10.41
C HIS A 97 2.37 7.33 10.01
N ASN A 98 3.44 8.12 10.13
CA ASN A 98 3.45 9.53 9.71
C ASN A 98 3.05 9.77 8.25
N SER A 99 3.19 8.76 7.37
CA SER A 99 2.75 8.85 5.98
C SER A 99 1.23 8.92 5.83
N THR A 100 0.47 8.46 6.84
CA THR A 100 -0.98 8.59 6.97
C THR A 100 -1.35 9.82 7.82
N LEU A 101 -0.72 9.98 8.98
CA LEU A 101 -1.09 11.06 9.92
C LEU A 101 -0.81 12.45 9.37
N ARG A 102 0.37 12.69 8.79
CA ARG A 102 0.75 14.03 8.32
C ARG A 102 -0.17 14.58 7.22
N PRO A 103 -0.53 13.84 6.17
CA PRO A 103 -1.53 14.29 5.20
C PRO A 103 -2.90 14.58 5.82
N LEU A 104 -3.37 13.74 6.78
CA LEU A 104 -4.65 13.96 7.46
C LEU A 104 -4.62 15.20 8.36
N TYR A 105 -3.54 15.42 9.10
CA TYR A 105 -3.37 16.64 9.88
C TYR A 105 -3.30 17.88 9.01
N GLU A 106 -2.70 17.79 7.81
CA GLU A 106 -2.67 18.90 6.87
C GLU A 106 -4.06 19.25 6.34
N LEU A 107 -4.88 18.24 5.97
CA LEU A 107 -6.27 18.45 5.56
C LEU A 107 -7.10 19.08 6.69
N LYS A 108 -6.90 18.63 7.96
CA LYS A 108 -7.53 19.22 9.14
C LYS A 108 -7.08 20.67 9.34
N ARG A 109 -5.77 20.95 9.25
CA ARG A 109 -5.21 22.31 9.40
C ARG A 109 -5.77 23.30 8.36
N LEU A 110 -6.03 22.79 7.14
CA LEU A 110 -6.65 23.56 6.06
C LEU A 110 -8.17 23.73 6.22
N GLY A 111 -8.78 23.15 7.25
CA GLY A 111 -10.23 23.18 7.45
C GLY A 111 -11.02 22.42 6.38
N LEU A 112 -10.39 21.40 5.76
CA LEU A 112 -11.01 20.63 4.69
C LEU A 112 -11.75 19.39 5.19
N ILE A 113 -11.35 18.87 6.35
CA ILE A 113 -11.97 17.72 7.02
C ILE A 113 -12.03 17.92 8.53
N ASP A 114 -12.95 17.20 9.18
CA ASP A 114 -12.86 16.86 10.60
C ASP A 114 -12.09 15.54 10.74
N LEU A 115 -11.17 15.47 11.71
CA LEU A 115 -10.32 14.30 11.92
C LEU A 115 -10.58 13.70 13.31
N THR A 116 -11.05 12.47 13.33
CA THR A 116 -11.18 11.65 14.53
C THR A 116 -10.06 10.62 14.59
N ILE A 117 -9.35 10.57 15.72
CA ILE A 117 -8.25 9.63 15.96
C ILE A 117 -8.68 8.65 17.03
N VAL A 118 -8.80 7.37 16.67
CA VAL A 118 -9.31 6.30 17.52
C VAL A 118 -8.15 5.56 18.18
N PRO A 119 -8.14 5.44 19.53
CA PRO A 119 -7.24 4.53 20.21
C PRO A 119 -7.82 3.10 20.22
N PRO A 120 -6.98 2.05 20.28
CA PRO A 120 -7.46 0.70 20.51
C PRO A 120 -7.92 0.52 21.97
N GLU A 121 -8.99 -0.23 22.20
CA GLU A 121 -9.41 -0.66 23.54
C GLU A 121 -8.53 -1.80 24.08
N SER A 122 -7.92 -2.54 23.18
CA SER A 122 -6.96 -3.60 23.49
C SER A 122 -5.58 -3.24 22.91
N SER A 123 -4.85 -4.25 22.44
CA SER A 123 -3.53 -4.06 21.83
C SER A 123 -3.56 -3.67 20.35
N ALA A 124 -4.68 -3.96 19.66
CA ALA A 124 -4.88 -3.70 18.24
C ALA A 124 -6.25 -3.08 17.99
N ILE A 125 -6.36 -2.35 16.89
CA ILE A 125 -7.63 -1.75 16.44
C ILE A 125 -8.54 -2.86 15.89
N CYS A 126 -9.78 -2.89 16.33
CA CYS A 126 -10.83 -3.78 15.86
C CYS A 126 -12.05 -3.02 15.33
N ALA A 127 -12.99 -3.75 14.73
CA ALA A 127 -14.19 -3.15 14.15
C ALA A 127 -15.00 -2.34 15.17
N SER A 128 -15.12 -2.80 16.44
CA SER A 128 -15.87 -2.10 17.47
C SER A 128 -15.24 -0.76 17.89
N ASP A 129 -13.92 -0.59 17.74
CA ASP A 129 -13.25 0.69 18.01
C ASP A 129 -13.66 1.73 16.96
N ILE A 130 -13.71 1.31 15.68
CA ILE A 130 -14.13 2.17 14.57
C ILE A 130 -15.63 2.46 14.63
N GLU A 131 -16.46 1.46 14.94
CA GLU A 131 -17.93 1.59 15.03
C GLU A 131 -18.37 2.70 15.98
N LYS A 132 -17.70 2.85 17.13
CA LYS A 132 -17.99 3.91 18.11
C LYS A 132 -17.78 5.34 17.57
N ALA A 133 -16.94 5.50 16.56
CA ALA A 133 -16.63 6.79 15.95
C ALA A 133 -17.35 7.00 14.60
N LEU A 134 -18.02 5.95 14.08
CA LEU A 134 -18.63 5.94 12.77
C LEU A 134 -20.00 6.62 12.79
N ASP A 135 -20.24 7.51 11.83
CA ASP A 135 -21.53 8.11 11.54
C ASP A 135 -21.68 8.42 10.03
N ASP A 136 -22.81 9.01 9.63
CA ASP A 136 -23.13 9.28 8.23
C ASP A 136 -22.23 10.35 7.57
N ASP A 137 -21.50 11.15 8.34
CA ASP A 137 -20.60 12.18 7.86
C ASP A 137 -19.19 11.66 7.57
N VAL A 138 -18.89 10.42 7.95
CA VAL A 138 -17.58 9.81 7.70
C VAL A 138 -17.46 9.45 6.21
N CYS A 139 -16.45 10.00 5.54
CA CYS A 139 -16.18 9.69 4.14
C CYS A 139 -15.01 8.72 3.93
N LEU A 140 -14.10 8.63 4.91
CA LEU A 140 -12.87 7.85 4.79
C LEU A 140 -12.43 7.33 6.16
N VAL A 141 -12.07 6.05 6.21
CA VAL A 141 -11.44 5.40 7.36
C VAL A 141 -10.04 4.94 6.94
N CYS A 142 -9.00 5.38 7.65
CA CYS A 142 -7.60 5.06 7.35
C CYS A 142 -7.01 4.24 8.50
N VAL A 143 -6.58 2.99 8.21
CA VAL A 143 -6.01 2.09 9.21
C VAL A 143 -4.78 1.38 8.63
N ASN A 144 -3.70 1.29 9.39
CA ASN A 144 -2.59 0.43 9.03
C ASN A 144 -2.93 -1.05 9.32
N ALA A 145 -2.56 -1.96 8.45
CA ALA A 145 -2.81 -3.38 8.67
C ALA A 145 -1.97 -3.95 9.82
N VAL A 146 -0.74 -3.44 9.97
CA VAL A 146 0.19 -3.80 11.06
C VAL A 146 0.94 -2.54 11.49
N SER A 147 1.00 -2.29 12.79
CA SER A 147 1.76 -1.16 13.33
C SER A 147 3.26 -1.37 13.16
N ASN A 148 3.95 -0.38 12.62
CA ASN A 148 5.42 -0.40 12.49
C ASN A 148 6.15 -0.21 13.83
N VAL A 149 5.45 0.19 14.89
CA VAL A 149 6.01 0.46 16.23
C VAL A 149 5.81 -0.73 17.16
N THR A 150 4.57 -1.21 17.26
CA THR A 150 4.21 -2.28 18.21
C THR A 150 4.17 -3.67 17.58
N GLY A 151 4.05 -3.77 16.26
CA GLY A 151 3.79 -5.03 15.55
C GLY A 151 2.34 -5.51 15.68
N ALA A 152 1.47 -4.77 16.37
CA ALA A 152 0.06 -5.13 16.52
C ALA A 152 -0.63 -5.22 15.16
N GLU A 153 -1.41 -6.27 14.98
CA GLU A 153 -2.16 -6.57 13.77
C GLU A 153 -3.60 -6.09 13.93
N ASN A 154 -3.98 -5.09 13.14
CA ASN A 154 -5.33 -4.54 13.17
C ASN A 154 -6.30 -5.42 12.37
N ASP A 155 -7.56 -5.48 12.81
CA ASP A 155 -8.62 -6.31 12.21
C ASP A 155 -9.18 -5.65 10.94
N ILE A 156 -8.39 -5.66 9.86
CA ILE A 156 -8.77 -5.06 8.58
C ILE A 156 -9.98 -5.75 7.94
N GLU A 157 -10.18 -7.07 8.17
CA GLU A 157 -11.31 -7.81 7.62
C GLU A 157 -12.62 -7.42 8.36
N GLY A 158 -12.59 -7.37 9.70
CA GLY A 158 -13.74 -6.94 10.49
C GLY A 158 -14.12 -5.48 10.24
N ILE A 159 -13.12 -4.59 10.12
CA ILE A 159 -13.34 -3.17 9.79
C ILE A 159 -13.95 -3.03 8.38
N GLY A 160 -13.40 -3.73 7.39
CA GLY A 160 -13.94 -3.68 6.03
C GLY A 160 -15.38 -4.21 5.95
N LYS A 161 -15.70 -5.29 6.69
CA LYS A 161 -17.05 -5.81 6.81
C LYS A 161 -18.00 -4.82 7.49
N LEU A 162 -17.56 -4.08 8.49
CA LEU A 162 -18.33 -3.00 9.10
C LEU A 162 -18.63 -1.90 8.06
N LEU A 163 -17.64 -1.51 7.26
CA LEU A 163 -17.74 -0.37 6.35
C LEU A 163 -18.44 -0.70 5.02
N GLN A 164 -18.57 -1.98 4.63
CA GLN A 164 -19.09 -2.39 3.31
C GLN A 164 -20.47 -1.81 2.96
N ASN A 165 -21.32 -1.57 3.97
CA ASN A 165 -22.69 -1.03 3.82
C ASN A 165 -22.78 0.46 4.16
N THR A 166 -21.66 1.15 4.33
CA THR A 166 -21.59 2.58 4.59
C THR A 166 -21.16 3.38 3.37
N LYS A 167 -21.16 4.71 3.50
CA LYS A 167 -20.59 5.62 2.48
C LYS A 167 -19.10 5.85 2.66
N ALA A 168 -18.54 5.45 3.80
CA ALA A 168 -17.12 5.62 4.12
C ALA A 168 -16.27 4.68 3.25
N LEU A 169 -15.23 5.21 2.65
CA LEU A 169 -14.22 4.42 1.95
C LEU A 169 -13.19 3.88 2.96
N PHE A 170 -12.64 2.72 2.68
CA PHE A 170 -11.65 2.07 3.53
C PHE A 170 -10.26 2.11 2.90
N LEU A 171 -9.35 2.92 3.47
CA LEU A 171 -7.94 3.00 3.11
C LEU A 171 -7.09 2.20 4.09
N VAL A 172 -6.31 1.25 3.56
CA VAL A 172 -5.38 0.44 4.35
C VAL A 172 -3.94 0.78 4.01
N ASP A 173 -3.15 1.16 5.02
CA ASP A 173 -1.69 1.16 4.92
C ASP A 173 -1.16 -0.26 5.13
N GLY A 174 -0.82 -0.92 4.02
CA GLY A 174 -0.28 -2.28 3.99
C GLY A 174 1.24 -2.36 4.12
N ALA A 175 1.92 -1.26 4.50
CA ALA A 175 3.38 -1.18 4.44
C ALA A 175 4.12 -2.26 5.24
N GLN A 176 3.58 -2.68 6.37
CA GLN A 176 4.17 -3.73 7.21
C GLN A 176 3.56 -5.12 6.99
N ALA A 177 2.36 -5.20 6.41
CA ALA A 177 1.65 -6.46 6.22
C ALA A 177 1.91 -7.09 4.84
N ALA A 178 1.99 -6.27 3.78
CA ALA A 178 2.13 -6.75 2.40
C ALA A 178 3.36 -7.64 2.23
N GLY A 179 3.15 -8.87 1.76
CA GLY A 179 4.18 -9.90 1.58
C GLY A 179 4.50 -10.70 2.84
N HIS A 180 4.13 -10.22 4.02
CA HIS A 180 4.26 -10.95 5.28
C HIS A 180 2.97 -11.69 5.64
N LYS A 181 1.82 -11.16 5.21
CA LYS A 181 0.50 -11.74 5.40
C LYS A 181 -0.30 -11.69 4.11
N PRO A 182 -1.23 -12.63 3.91
CA PRO A 182 -2.22 -12.49 2.86
C PRO A 182 -3.08 -11.25 3.11
N ILE A 183 -3.27 -10.44 2.07
CA ILE A 183 -4.25 -9.34 2.04
C ILE A 183 -5.08 -9.54 0.79
N ASP A 184 -6.39 -9.64 0.96
CA ASP A 184 -7.35 -9.79 -0.13
C ASP A 184 -8.24 -8.55 -0.18
N VAL A 185 -8.02 -7.70 -1.18
CA VAL A 185 -8.68 -6.39 -1.29
C VAL A 185 -10.19 -6.53 -1.43
N GLU A 186 -10.66 -7.49 -2.23
CA GLU A 186 -12.09 -7.69 -2.46
C GLU A 186 -12.79 -8.30 -1.23
N ASN A 187 -12.23 -9.38 -0.66
CA ASN A 187 -12.84 -10.06 0.47
C ASN A 187 -12.78 -9.25 1.77
N ALA A 188 -11.73 -8.45 1.96
CA ALA A 188 -11.62 -7.54 3.11
C ALA A 188 -12.31 -6.18 2.87
N HIS A 189 -13.04 -6.02 1.77
CA HIS A 189 -13.75 -4.78 1.42
C HIS A 189 -12.88 -3.51 1.50
N ILE A 190 -11.61 -3.63 1.09
CA ILE A 190 -10.67 -2.52 1.08
C ILE A 190 -10.87 -1.69 -0.18
N ASP A 191 -11.11 -0.39 -0.04
CA ASP A 191 -11.29 0.51 -1.18
C ASP A 191 -9.96 1.04 -1.75
N ALA A 192 -8.96 1.19 -0.89
CA ALA A 192 -7.61 1.57 -1.28
C ALA A 192 -6.57 0.88 -0.39
N LEU A 193 -5.64 0.15 -1.00
CA LEU A 193 -4.50 -0.48 -0.32
C LEU A 193 -3.20 0.15 -0.81
N CYS A 194 -2.36 0.65 0.11
CA CYS A 194 -1.06 1.23 -0.20
C CYS A 194 0.07 0.32 0.27
N VAL A 195 1.03 0.01 -0.62
CA VAL A 195 2.13 -0.93 -0.31
C VAL A 195 3.47 -0.46 -0.88
N PRO A 196 4.60 -0.66 -0.18
CA PRO A 196 5.94 -0.39 -0.68
C PRO A 196 6.56 -1.62 -1.34
N SER A 197 7.39 -1.42 -2.34
CA SER A 197 8.19 -2.47 -2.98
C SER A 197 9.25 -3.07 -2.03
N HIS A 198 9.96 -2.21 -1.29
CA HIS A 198 11.24 -2.54 -0.64
C HIS A 198 11.16 -3.27 0.70
N LYS A 199 9.96 -3.47 1.25
CA LYS A 199 9.71 -4.22 2.49
C LYS A 199 9.34 -5.67 2.18
N GLY A 200 8.19 -6.13 2.67
CA GLY A 200 7.75 -7.52 2.52
C GLY A 200 7.47 -7.95 1.07
N LEU A 201 7.25 -7.04 0.12
CA LEU A 201 7.13 -7.37 -1.29
C LEU A 201 8.47 -7.67 -1.99
N LEU A 202 9.59 -7.64 -1.26
CA LEU A 202 10.93 -8.14 -1.65
C LEU A 202 11.52 -7.51 -2.91
N GLY A 203 11.02 -6.33 -3.34
CA GLY A 203 11.59 -5.54 -4.41
C GLY A 203 12.60 -4.51 -3.91
N ILE A 204 13.24 -3.77 -4.81
CA ILE A 204 14.13 -2.65 -4.47
C ILE A 204 13.31 -1.40 -4.08
N ALA A 205 13.97 -0.42 -3.44
CA ALA A 205 13.39 0.89 -3.17
C ALA A 205 13.10 1.66 -4.47
N GLY A 206 12.20 2.65 -4.40
CA GLY A 206 11.87 3.51 -5.54
C GLY A 206 10.58 3.11 -6.27
N ALA A 207 9.81 2.17 -5.72
CA ALA A 207 8.45 1.85 -6.14
C ALA A 207 7.55 1.53 -4.96
N GLY A 208 6.27 1.78 -5.14
CA GLY A 208 5.14 1.37 -4.34
C GLY A 208 3.92 1.18 -5.22
N ALA A 209 2.82 0.74 -4.66
CA ALA A 209 1.57 0.65 -5.38
C ALA A 209 0.39 1.12 -4.52
N LEU A 210 -0.60 1.69 -5.20
CA LEU A 210 -1.96 1.93 -4.73
C LEU A 210 -2.87 0.98 -5.49
N ILE A 211 -3.56 0.11 -4.77
CA ILE A 211 -4.51 -0.85 -5.30
C ILE A 211 -5.91 -0.35 -4.92
N LEU A 212 -6.78 -0.16 -5.91
CA LEU A 212 -8.10 0.44 -5.74
C LEU A 212 -9.20 -0.59 -6.00
N SER A 213 -10.25 -0.57 -5.15
CA SER A 213 -11.48 -1.29 -5.44
C SER A 213 -12.25 -0.68 -6.62
N SER A 214 -13.23 -1.39 -7.14
CA SER A 214 -14.14 -0.86 -8.18
C SER A 214 -14.97 0.33 -7.70
N LYS A 215 -15.21 0.47 -6.38
CA LYS A 215 -15.97 1.57 -5.75
C LYS A 215 -15.16 2.86 -5.64
N ALA A 216 -13.82 2.77 -5.53
CA ALA A 216 -12.97 3.92 -5.28
C ALA A 216 -12.87 4.81 -6.52
N GLN A 217 -13.51 5.99 -6.46
CA GLN A 217 -13.33 7.08 -7.41
C GLN A 217 -12.35 8.07 -6.83
N ILE A 218 -11.17 8.16 -7.41
CA ILE A 218 -10.05 8.94 -6.89
C ILE A 218 -9.68 10.08 -7.85
N ARG A 219 -9.47 11.26 -7.28
CA ARG A 219 -9.04 12.44 -8.05
C ARG A 219 -7.51 12.43 -8.19
N PRO A 220 -6.97 12.91 -9.33
CA PRO A 220 -5.54 13.17 -9.44
C PRO A 220 -5.06 14.17 -8.38
N THR A 221 -3.88 13.91 -7.84
CA THR A 221 -3.21 14.80 -6.86
C THR A 221 -1.88 15.31 -7.38
N VAL A 222 -1.37 14.70 -8.44
CA VAL A 222 -0.18 15.13 -9.19
C VAL A 222 -0.61 15.34 -10.64
N PHE A 223 -0.29 16.50 -11.19
CA PHE A 223 -0.66 16.88 -12.55
C PHE A 223 0.58 16.93 -13.43
N GLY A 224 0.53 16.29 -14.60
CA GLY A 224 1.66 16.23 -15.52
C GLY A 224 1.44 15.30 -16.68
N GLY A 225 2.46 15.14 -17.51
CA GLY A 225 2.36 14.26 -18.68
C GLY A 225 2.27 12.79 -18.29
N THR A 226 1.31 12.09 -18.87
CA THR A 226 1.08 10.65 -18.66
C THR A 226 1.49 9.81 -19.88
N GLY A 227 1.82 10.47 -21.00
CA GLY A 227 2.04 9.81 -22.30
C GLY A 227 0.75 9.51 -23.07
N PHE A 228 -0.38 9.84 -22.50
CA PHE A 228 -1.72 9.69 -23.10
C PHE A 228 -2.33 11.07 -23.34
N ASP A 229 -3.06 11.23 -24.44
CA ASP A 229 -3.79 12.46 -24.84
C ASP A 229 -2.98 13.77 -24.65
N THR A 230 -1.89 13.90 -25.41
CA THR A 230 -0.92 15.00 -25.27
C THR A 230 -1.51 16.38 -25.54
N PHE A 231 -2.62 16.47 -26.24
CA PHE A 231 -3.28 17.75 -26.58
C PHE A 231 -4.33 18.18 -25.54
N SER A 232 -4.72 17.29 -24.63
CA SER A 232 -5.63 17.65 -23.54
C SER A 232 -4.93 18.52 -22.49
N HIS A 233 -5.63 19.53 -21.99
CA HIS A 233 -5.18 20.34 -20.82
C HIS A 233 -5.56 19.72 -19.48
N SER A 234 -6.34 18.63 -19.49
CA SER A 234 -6.78 17.91 -18.31
C SER A 234 -6.01 16.59 -18.15
N MET A 235 -5.95 16.07 -16.92
CA MET A 235 -5.49 14.70 -16.70
C MET A 235 -6.47 13.71 -17.34
N PRO A 236 -6.01 12.55 -17.83
CA PRO A 236 -6.88 11.48 -18.27
C PRO A 236 -7.86 11.07 -17.18
N GLU A 237 -9.04 10.60 -17.55
CA GLU A 237 -10.06 10.11 -16.60
C GLU A 237 -9.80 8.65 -16.18
N ASN A 238 -9.19 7.87 -17.07
CA ASN A 238 -9.01 6.44 -16.86
C ASN A 238 -7.83 6.14 -15.95
N LEU A 239 -7.97 5.09 -15.14
CA LEU A 239 -6.88 4.45 -14.41
C LEU A 239 -6.09 3.52 -15.35
N PRO A 240 -4.81 3.40 -15.13
CA PRO A 240 -3.97 4.06 -14.11
C PRO A 240 -3.46 5.45 -14.51
N GLU A 241 -3.66 5.88 -15.76
CA GLU A 241 -3.07 7.08 -16.36
C GLU A 241 -3.43 8.35 -15.59
N SER A 242 -4.64 8.44 -15.03
CA SER A 242 -5.06 9.60 -14.22
C SER A 242 -4.20 9.84 -12.98
N LEU A 243 -3.50 8.82 -12.48
CA LEU A 243 -2.71 8.88 -11.25
C LEU A 243 -1.21 8.67 -11.46
N GLU A 244 -0.79 8.30 -12.67
CA GLU A 244 0.62 8.03 -13.01
C GLU A 244 1.23 9.16 -13.85
N ALA A 245 1.24 10.38 -13.32
CA ALA A 245 1.95 11.47 -13.96
C ALA A 245 3.48 11.28 -13.86
N GLY A 246 4.17 11.54 -14.97
CA GLY A 246 5.63 11.43 -15.04
C GLY A 246 6.12 10.09 -15.59
N THR A 247 7.43 9.85 -15.45
CA THR A 247 8.06 8.61 -15.91
C THR A 247 8.10 7.60 -14.78
N VAL A 248 7.51 6.44 -15.00
CA VAL A 248 7.49 5.34 -14.04
C VAL A 248 8.90 4.77 -13.85
N ASN A 249 9.30 4.47 -12.62
CA ASN A 249 10.54 3.77 -12.31
C ASN A 249 10.40 2.27 -12.67
N LEU A 250 10.47 1.97 -13.97
CA LEU A 250 10.30 0.61 -14.48
C LEU A 250 11.22 -0.42 -13.81
N PRO A 251 12.54 -0.14 -13.58
CA PRO A 251 13.42 -1.07 -12.88
C PRO A 251 12.92 -1.46 -11.49
N ALA A 252 12.46 -0.49 -10.69
CA ALA A 252 11.95 -0.77 -9.34
C ALA A 252 10.61 -1.51 -9.38
N VAL A 253 9.73 -1.19 -10.34
CA VAL A 253 8.45 -1.89 -10.55
C VAL A 253 8.68 -3.34 -10.97
N LEU A 254 9.62 -3.62 -11.89
CA LEU A 254 9.91 -4.99 -12.30
C LEU A 254 10.60 -5.80 -11.19
N SER A 255 11.40 -5.15 -10.35
CA SER A 255 11.94 -5.77 -9.13
C SER A 255 10.82 -6.14 -8.16
N MET A 256 9.84 -5.23 -7.93
CA MET A 256 8.65 -5.50 -7.12
C MET A 256 7.84 -6.68 -7.67
N LYS A 257 7.62 -6.71 -8.99
CA LYS A 257 6.95 -7.84 -9.66
C LYS A 257 7.66 -9.16 -9.34
N ALA A 258 8.97 -9.21 -9.49
CA ALA A 258 9.75 -10.44 -9.25
C ALA A 258 9.66 -10.89 -7.78
N GLY A 259 9.61 -9.96 -6.82
CA GLY A 259 9.36 -10.26 -5.42
C GLY A 259 7.93 -10.78 -5.17
N VAL A 260 6.93 -10.16 -5.79
CA VAL A 260 5.53 -10.61 -5.74
C VAL A 260 5.39 -12.01 -6.35
N ASP A 261 5.99 -12.27 -7.51
CA ASP A 261 5.97 -13.60 -8.14
C ASP A 261 6.60 -14.68 -7.23
N TYR A 262 7.66 -14.33 -6.49
CA TYR A 262 8.25 -15.22 -5.49
C TYR A 262 7.28 -15.53 -4.34
N LEU A 263 6.48 -14.55 -3.93
CA LEU A 263 5.53 -14.68 -2.82
C LEU A 263 4.25 -15.41 -3.21
N ILE A 264 3.87 -15.43 -4.49
CA ILE A 264 2.71 -16.20 -4.97
C ILE A 264 2.93 -17.68 -4.61
N GLY A 265 2.01 -18.22 -3.82
CA GLY A 265 2.11 -19.57 -3.25
C GLY A 265 2.99 -19.71 -2.01
N ASN A 266 3.81 -18.70 -1.64
CA ASN A 266 4.73 -18.76 -0.51
C ASN A 266 4.35 -17.84 0.67
N VAL A 267 3.40 -16.92 0.50
CA VAL A 267 3.08 -15.91 1.53
C VAL A 267 2.65 -16.55 2.86
N LYS A 268 1.88 -17.64 2.83
CA LYS A 268 1.49 -18.38 4.05
C LYS A 268 2.69 -18.99 4.77
N TYR A 269 3.63 -19.55 4.01
CA TYR A 269 4.87 -20.09 4.59
C TYR A 269 5.70 -18.97 5.24
N VAL A 270 5.87 -17.83 4.56
CA VAL A 270 6.57 -16.65 5.10
C VAL A 270 5.89 -16.17 6.39
N SER A 271 4.56 -16.03 6.39
CA SER A 271 3.77 -15.63 7.56
C SER A 271 4.00 -16.56 8.76
N ASN A 272 3.95 -17.88 8.54
CA ASN A 272 4.18 -18.87 9.60
C ASN A 272 5.61 -18.81 10.14
N GLN A 273 6.62 -18.63 9.28
CA GLN A 273 8.02 -18.50 9.72
C GLN A 273 8.22 -17.24 10.56
N LEU A 274 7.66 -16.12 10.13
CA LEU A 274 7.72 -14.87 10.90
C LEU A 274 7.06 -15.03 12.27
N LYS A 275 5.86 -15.63 12.30
CA LYS A 275 5.16 -15.90 13.56
C LYS A 275 6.01 -16.74 14.51
N ASN A 276 6.54 -17.87 14.03
CA ASN A 276 7.36 -18.76 14.86
C ASN A 276 8.61 -18.05 15.42
N LEU A 277 9.29 -17.25 14.62
CA LEU A 277 10.45 -16.48 15.06
C LEU A 277 10.07 -15.39 16.08
N THR A 278 8.95 -14.71 15.87
CA THR A 278 8.44 -13.68 16.78
C THR A 278 8.02 -14.30 18.10
N ASP A 279 7.27 -15.40 18.08
CA ASP A 279 6.84 -16.11 19.29
C ASP A 279 8.05 -16.58 20.11
N TYR A 280 9.06 -17.17 19.45
CA TYR A 280 10.30 -17.59 20.09
C TYR A 280 11.03 -16.38 20.73
N PHE A 281 11.21 -15.29 19.97
CA PHE A 281 11.94 -14.11 20.45
C PHE A 281 11.22 -13.43 21.61
N ILE A 282 9.90 -13.25 21.54
CA ILE A 282 9.09 -12.69 22.62
C ILE A 282 9.14 -13.61 23.85
N GLY A 283 9.04 -14.94 23.66
CA GLY A 283 9.14 -15.92 24.73
C GLY A 283 10.46 -15.80 25.49
N GLU A 284 11.58 -15.73 24.77
CA GLU A 284 12.92 -15.57 25.38
C GLU A 284 13.08 -14.24 26.11
N LEU A 285 12.54 -13.14 25.55
CA LEU A 285 12.59 -11.81 26.19
C LEU A 285 11.73 -11.75 27.46
N SER A 286 10.58 -12.42 27.46
CA SER A 286 9.66 -12.46 28.63
C SER A 286 10.27 -13.13 29.85
N LEU A 287 11.29 -13.97 29.67
CA LEU A 287 12.05 -14.60 30.76
C LEU A 287 13.06 -13.63 31.41
N ARG A 288 13.23 -12.41 30.90
CA ARG A 288 14.19 -11.41 31.36
C ARG A 288 13.48 -10.33 32.19
N PRO A 289 13.61 -10.32 33.52
CA PRO A 289 12.80 -9.44 34.40
C PRO A 289 13.12 -7.93 34.25
N PHE A 290 14.23 -7.60 33.60
CA PHE A 290 14.62 -6.20 33.30
C PHE A 290 14.12 -5.71 31.92
N ILE A 291 13.45 -6.56 31.14
CA ILE A 291 12.88 -6.19 29.85
C ILE A 291 11.37 -5.96 30.00
N LYS A 292 10.89 -4.80 29.57
CA LYS A 292 9.48 -4.50 29.42
C LYS A 292 9.10 -4.57 27.93
N LEU A 293 8.22 -5.49 27.57
CA LEU A 293 7.70 -5.61 26.23
C LEU A 293 6.52 -4.66 26.05
N TYR A 294 6.51 -3.94 24.91
CA TYR A 294 5.41 -3.10 24.43
C TYR A 294 4.81 -3.63 23.12
N SER A 295 5.44 -4.64 22.53
CA SER A 295 4.94 -5.39 21.37
C SER A 295 4.13 -6.59 21.84
N ILE A 296 3.19 -7.01 21.03
CA ILE A 296 2.29 -8.12 21.34
C ILE A 296 2.43 -9.17 20.27
#